data_126a6922730edafb801ea787866ab45c
#
_entry.id   126a6922730edafb801ea787866ab45c
#
_cell.length_a   1.000
_cell.length_b   1.000
_cell.length_c   1.000
_cell.angle_alpha   90.00
_cell.angle_beta   90.00
_cell.angle_gamma   90.00
#
_symmetry.space_group_name_H-M   'P 1'
#
loop_
_entity.id
_entity.type
_entity.pdbx_description
1 polymer ?
#
loop_
_entity_poly.entity_id
_entity_poly.type
_entity_poly.pdbx_seq_one_letter_code
_entity_poly.pdbx_strand_id
1 'polypeptide(L)'
;KASSIGVILEGVILIFILTLVIIGKQISSDFVILNATPIEWIILLTWLVGLYLIYKNPTLKNSKLLKEEKKLPAISKKKAHTALLIFTFCAIIVLISGVLLEMSSEEISNRFHISGVIFGATILAAVTSLPEISTGIASAKLKDYQMAVSDIIGGNAFLPVLLLVGSIISGTSIIKSIGPTDIYFTCLAILLTGIYLVGLIVKSKHQYLRLGYDSFAILMVYVLGLLGLLYIVK
;
A
#
# COMPACT_ATOMS: atom_id res chain seq x y z
N LYS A 1 -8.55 0.30 -19.26
CA LYS A 1 -7.23 -0.13 -19.76
C LYS A 1 -6.33 -0.70 -18.65
N ALA A 2 -6.57 -0.34 -17.39
CA ALA A 2 -5.86 -0.86 -16.22
C ALA A 2 -6.41 -2.22 -15.72
N SER A 3 -7.55 -2.68 -16.20
CA SER A 3 -8.18 -3.91 -15.74
C SER A 3 -7.50 -5.13 -16.37
N SER A 4 -6.33 -5.48 -15.86
CA SER A 4 -5.75 -6.80 -16.09
C SER A 4 -6.13 -7.72 -14.92
N ILE A 5 -6.23 -8.99 -15.18
CA ILE A 5 -6.45 -10.02 -14.13
C ILE A 5 -5.38 -9.91 -13.04
N GLY A 6 -4.14 -9.48 -13.42
CA GLY A 6 -3.04 -9.25 -12.48
C GLY A 6 -3.37 -8.23 -11.42
N VAL A 7 -3.85 -7.05 -11.81
CA VAL A 7 -4.23 -5.96 -10.89
C VAL A 7 -5.38 -6.39 -9.96
N ILE A 8 -6.35 -7.14 -10.50
CA ILE A 8 -7.44 -7.67 -9.68
C ILE A 8 -6.91 -8.65 -8.63
N LEU A 9 -6.00 -9.54 -9.03
CA LEU A 9 -5.39 -10.49 -8.10
C LEU A 9 -4.57 -9.76 -7.01
N GLU A 10 -3.79 -8.74 -7.37
CA GLU A 10 -3.05 -7.90 -6.41
C GLU A 10 -4.01 -7.28 -5.38
N GLY A 11 -5.13 -6.71 -5.84
CA GLY A 11 -6.12 -6.12 -4.94
C GLY A 11 -6.83 -7.13 -4.05
N VAL A 12 -7.10 -8.34 -4.56
CA VAL A 12 -7.64 -9.43 -3.73
C VAL A 12 -6.64 -9.85 -2.66
N ILE A 13 -5.35 -10.00 -3.01
CA ILE A 13 -4.28 -10.32 -2.05
C ILE A 13 -4.18 -9.23 -0.98
N LEU A 14 -4.25 -7.95 -1.37
CA LEU A 14 -4.27 -6.83 -0.43
C LEU A 14 -5.44 -6.95 0.56
N ILE A 15 -6.66 -7.21 0.10
CA ILE A 15 -7.82 -7.41 0.98
C ILE A 15 -7.60 -8.59 1.94
N PHE A 16 -7.04 -9.70 1.47
CA PHE A 16 -6.70 -10.84 2.32
C PHE A 16 -5.70 -10.45 3.41
N ILE A 17 -4.63 -9.75 3.06
CA ILE A 17 -3.60 -9.31 4.00
C ILE A 17 -4.20 -8.37 5.05
N LEU A 18 -4.99 -7.37 4.65
CA LEU A 18 -5.65 -6.45 5.58
C LEU A 18 -6.64 -7.17 6.49
N THR A 19 -7.35 -8.16 5.98
CA THR A 19 -8.25 -9.00 6.80
C THR A 19 -7.47 -9.80 7.84
N LEU A 20 -6.30 -10.35 7.48
CA LEU A 20 -5.42 -11.03 8.43
C LEU A 20 -4.92 -10.11 9.55
N VAL A 21 -4.68 -8.83 9.28
CA VAL A 21 -4.34 -7.85 10.32
C VAL A 21 -5.46 -7.73 11.35
N ILE A 22 -6.73 -7.60 10.89
CA ILE A 22 -7.88 -7.52 11.79
C ILE A 22 -8.05 -8.82 12.60
N ILE A 23 -7.95 -9.97 11.95
CA ILE A 23 -8.04 -11.28 12.59
C ILE A 23 -6.93 -11.41 13.63
N GLY A 24 -5.70 -10.99 13.29
CA GLY A 24 -4.55 -11.05 14.19
C GLY A 24 -4.74 -10.26 15.47
N LYS A 25 -5.40 -9.11 15.39
CA LYS A 25 -5.77 -8.34 16.59
C LYS A 25 -6.80 -9.04 17.47
N GLN A 26 -7.75 -9.76 16.86
CA GLN A 26 -8.80 -10.45 17.60
C GLN A 26 -8.29 -11.76 18.25
N ILE A 27 -7.29 -12.40 17.64
CA ILE A 27 -6.70 -13.63 18.17
C ILE A 27 -5.57 -13.24 19.14
N SER A 28 -5.90 -13.20 20.42
CA SER A 28 -4.89 -13.01 21.49
C SER A 28 -4.04 -14.28 21.61
N SER A 29 -2.94 -14.34 20.86
CA SER A 29 -1.96 -15.44 20.99
C SER A 29 -0.82 -15.01 21.91
N ASP A 30 -0.58 -15.79 22.96
CA ASP A 30 0.62 -15.62 23.81
C ASP A 30 1.86 -16.27 23.19
N PHE A 31 1.65 -17.10 22.17
CA PHE A 31 2.74 -17.71 21.43
C PHE A 31 3.36 -16.69 20.49
N VAL A 32 4.67 -16.47 20.64
CA VAL A 32 5.44 -15.54 19.81
C VAL A 32 6.71 -16.23 19.29
N ILE A 33 7.05 -15.93 18.03
CA ILE A 33 8.29 -16.36 17.39
C ILE A 33 9.06 -15.10 17.00
N LEU A 34 10.26 -14.91 17.54
CA LEU A 34 11.08 -13.70 17.34
C LEU A 34 10.29 -12.41 17.64
N ASN A 35 9.59 -12.40 18.79
CA ASN A 35 8.77 -11.28 19.27
C ASN A 35 7.53 -10.96 18.42
N ALA A 36 7.27 -11.72 17.37
CA ALA A 36 6.11 -11.58 16.48
C ALA A 36 5.10 -12.70 16.72
N THR A 37 3.82 -12.42 16.57
CA THR A 37 2.75 -13.42 16.61
C THR A 37 2.73 -14.28 15.35
N PRO A 38 2.16 -15.50 15.38
CA PRO A 38 2.07 -16.35 14.19
C PRO A 38 1.36 -15.67 13.01
N ILE A 39 0.43 -14.76 13.27
CA ILE A 39 -0.32 -14.08 12.23
C ILE A 39 0.56 -13.12 11.41
N GLU A 40 1.57 -12.49 12.02
CA GLU A 40 2.54 -11.64 11.32
C GLU A 40 3.38 -12.45 10.32
N TRP A 41 3.71 -13.69 10.67
CA TRP A 41 4.36 -14.64 9.77
C TRP A 41 3.43 -15.11 8.65
N ILE A 42 2.15 -15.32 8.95
CA ILE A 42 1.13 -15.67 7.95
C ILE A 42 0.93 -14.51 6.95
N ILE A 43 0.95 -13.26 7.41
CA ILE A 43 0.89 -12.07 6.56
C ILE A 43 2.08 -12.06 5.57
N LEU A 44 3.31 -12.25 6.07
CA LEU A 44 4.49 -12.37 5.21
C LEU A 44 4.34 -13.51 4.20
N LEU A 45 3.92 -14.69 4.65
CA LEU A 45 3.74 -15.85 3.77
C LEU A 45 2.68 -15.59 2.69
N THR A 46 1.55 -14.98 3.07
CA THR A 46 0.47 -14.60 2.13
C THR A 46 0.99 -13.65 1.07
N TRP A 47 1.78 -12.65 1.45
CA TRP A 47 2.40 -11.71 0.53
C TRP A 47 3.37 -12.41 -0.43
N LEU A 48 4.27 -13.29 0.08
CA LEU A 48 5.20 -14.06 -0.75
C LEU A 48 4.48 -15.00 -1.72
N VAL A 49 3.42 -15.68 -1.28
CA VAL A 49 2.58 -16.52 -2.13
C VAL A 49 1.90 -15.67 -3.21
N GLY A 50 1.41 -14.48 -2.84
CA GLY A 50 0.84 -13.52 -3.78
C GLY A 50 1.83 -13.13 -4.88
N LEU A 51 3.06 -12.75 -4.51
CA LEU A 51 4.14 -12.45 -5.46
C LEU A 51 4.45 -13.64 -6.37
N TYR A 52 4.54 -14.84 -5.80
CA TYR A 52 4.79 -16.07 -6.56
C TYR A 52 3.69 -16.33 -7.58
N LEU A 53 2.42 -16.19 -7.20
CA LEU A 53 1.28 -16.39 -8.10
C LEU A 53 1.29 -15.40 -9.26
N ILE A 54 1.60 -14.12 -9.00
CA ILE A 54 1.72 -13.08 -10.02
C ILE A 54 2.90 -13.39 -10.94
N TYR A 55 4.05 -13.77 -10.37
CA TYR A 55 5.25 -14.10 -11.16
C TYR A 55 5.06 -15.30 -12.07
N LYS A 56 4.44 -16.37 -11.57
CA LYS A 56 4.26 -17.64 -12.30
C LYS A 56 3.26 -17.54 -13.46
N ASN A 57 2.33 -16.60 -13.42
CA ASN A 57 1.28 -16.49 -14.42
C ASN A 57 1.63 -15.45 -15.50
N PRO A 58 2.21 -15.83 -16.64
CA PRO A 58 2.59 -14.90 -17.71
C PRO A 58 1.40 -14.21 -18.36
N THR A 59 0.18 -14.77 -18.26
CA THR A 59 -1.06 -14.13 -18.72
C THR A 59 -1.43 -12.91 -17.89
N LEU A 60 -0.91 -12.78 -16.67
CA LEU A 60 -1.07 -11.63 -15.79
C LEU A 60 -0.11 -10.49 -16.15
N LYS A 61 1.01 -10.82 -16.81
CA LYS A 61 1.96 -9.83 -17.34
C LYS A 61 1.43 -9.25 -18.65
N ASN A 62 1.52 -7.94 -18.78
CA ASN A 62 1.15 -7.27 -20.04
C ASN A 62 2.04 -7.79 -21.17
N SER A 63 1.45 -8.44 -22.18
CA SER A 63 2.18 -9.04 -23.30
C SER A 63 3.02 -8.03 -24.11
N LYS A 64 2.71 -6.73 -24.03
CA LYS A 64 3.50 -5.65 -24.62
C LYS A 64 4.81 -5.42 -23.86
N LEU A 65 4.77 -5.40 -22.52
CA LEU A 65 5.96 -5.22 -21.70
C LEU A 65 6.94 -6.37 -21.88
N LEU A 66 6.46 -7.62 -21.97
CA LEU A 66 7.30 -8.78 -22.23
C LEU A 66 7.99 -8.74 -23.62
N LYS A 67 7.37 -8.10 -24.61
CA LYS A 67 7.96 -7.92 -25.95
C LYS A 67 8.99 -6.78 -25.96
N GLU A 68 8.80 -5.74 -25.18
CA GLU A 68 9.76 -4.64 -25.05
C GLU A 68 10.96 -5.03 -24.15
N GLU A 69 10.73 -5.77 -23.06
CA GLU A 69 11.78 -6.29 -22.20
C GLU A 69 12.78 -7.19 -22.96
N LYS A 70 12.30 -7.98 -23.92
CA LYS A 70 13.15 -8.79 -24.82
C LYS A 70 13.96 -7.96 -25.82
N LYS A 71 13.64 -6.69 -26.04
CA LYS A 71 14.34 -5.77 -26.95
C LYS A 71 15.36 -4.88 -26.25
N LEU A 72 15.35 -4.85 -24.90
CA LEU A 72 16.30 -4.05 -24.16
C LEU A 72 17.71 -4.68 -24.25
N PRO A 73 18.74 -3.91 -24.61
CA PRO A 73 20.10 -4.41 -24.61
C PRO A 73 20.51 -4.83 -23.19
N ALA A 74 21.26 -5.92 -23.09
CA ALA A 74 21.78 -6.40 -21.82
C ALA A 74 22.56 -5.28 -21.11
N ILE A 75 22.15 -4.91 -19.90
CA ILE A 75 22.82 -3.88 -19.10
C ILE A 75 24.22 -4.40 -18.73
N SER A 76 25.26 -3.64 -19.07
CA SER A 76 26.63 -3.96 -18.66
C SER A 76 26.72 -4.08 -17.14
N LYS A 77 27.47 -5.07 -16.64
CA LYS A 77 27.69 -5.28 -15.19
C LYS A 77 28.12 -4.01 -14.46
N LYS A 78 28.96 -3.18 -15.09
CA LYS A 78 29.40 -1.89 -14.54
C LYS A 78 28.25 -0.90 -14.37
N LYS A 79 27.33 -0.81 -15.34
CA LYS A 79 26.13 0.04 -15.24
C LYS A 79 25.16 -0.47 -14.18
N ALA A 80 25.02 -1.79 -14.06
CA ALA A 80 24.18 -2.41 -13.02
C ALA A 80 24.72 -2.12 -11.61
N HIS A 81 26.04 -2.21 -11.38
CA HIS A 81 26.65 -1.89 -10.10
C HIS A 81 26.48 -0.39 -9.74
N THR A 82 26.69 0.51 -10.70
CA THR A 82 26.46 1.95 -10.48
C THR A 82 25.00 2.24 -10.14
N ALA A 83 24.07 1.62 -10.85
CA ALA A 83 22.64 1.76 -10.55
C ALA A 83 22.29 1.25 -9.14
N LEU A 84 22.87 0.12 -8.72
CA LEU A 84 22.67 -0.41 -7.36
C LEU A 84 23.21 0.54 -6.30
N LEU A 85 24.39 1.13 -6.48
CA LEU A 85 24.95 2.11 -5.55
C LEU A 85 24.07 3.35 -5.43
N ILE A 86 23.60 3.90 -6.56
CA ILE A 86 22.69 5.05 -6.57
C ILE A 86 21.39 4.69 -5.85
N PHE A 87 20.82 3.52 -6.15
CA PHE A 87 19.60 3.05 -5.50
C PHE A 87 19.79 2.94 -3.97
N THR A 88 20.87 2.31 -3.51
CA THR A 88 21.15 2.16 -2.08
C THR A 88 21.31 3.52 -1.40
N PHE A 89 22.03 4.44 -2.02
CA PHE A 89 22.20 5.79 -1.49
C PHE A 89 20.87 6.54 -1.39
N CYS A 90 20.06 6.51 -2.45
CA CYS A 90 18.72 7.11 -2.45
C CYS A 90 17.81 6.46 -1.40
N ALA A 91 17.87 5.13 -1.24
CA ALA A 91 17.08 4.42 -0.23
C ALA A 91 17.43 4.86 1.20
N ILE A 92 18.71 5.06 1.50
CA ILE A 92 19.16 5.59 2.81
C ILE A 92 18.61 7.00 3.03
N ILE A 93 18.67 7.88 2.03
CA ILE A 93 18.13 9.24 2.12
C ILE A 93 16.61 9.18 2.39
N VAL A 94 15.89 8.33 1.70
CA VAL A 94 14.43 8.18 1.88
C VAL A 94 14.11 7.69 3.29
N LEU A 95 14.87 6.72 3.83
CA LEU A 95 14.69 6.24 5.20
C LEU A 95 14.90 7.36 6.23
N ILE A 96 16.01 8.11 6.11
CA ILE A 96 16.28 9.24 7.00
C ILE A 96 15.17 10.30 6.90
N SER A 97 14.77 10.63 5.67
CA SER A 97 13.71 11.61 5.43
C SER A 97 12.36 11.16 6.00
N GLY A 98 12.05 9.85 5.93
CA GLY A 98 10.85 9.28 6.53
C GLY A 98 10.82 9.43 8.05
N VAL A 99 11.94 9.14 8.73
CA VAL A 99 12.06 9.34 10.19
C VAL A 99 11.91 10.82 10.56
N LEU A 100 12.57 11.72 9.82
CA LEU A 100 12.45 13.16 10.06
C LEU A 100 11.02 13.67 9.81
N LEU A 101 10.36 13.14 8.80
CA LEU A 101 8.96 13.47 8.50
C LEU A 101 8.03 13.05 9.65
N GLU A 102 8.20 11.85 10.18
CA GLU A 102 7.41 11.34 11.31
C GLU A 102 7.61 12.19 12.56
N MET A 103 8.86 12.45 12.95
CA MET A 103 9.19 13.30 14.10
C MET A 103 8.64 14.73 13.94
N SER A 104 8.76 15.30 12.74
CA SER A 104 8.22 16.64 12.46
C SER A 104 6.70 16.66 12.48
N SER A 105 6.06 15.60 12.03
CA SER A 105 4.59 15.45 12.03
C SER A 105 4.03 15.41 13.45
N GLU A 106 4.68 14.67 14.33
CA GLU A 106 4.32 14.62 15.76
C GLU A 106 4.44 15.98 16.43
N GLU A 107 5.57 16.68 16.22
CA GLU A 107 5.80 18.02 16.77
C GLU A 107 4.77 19.05 16.26
N ILE A 108 4.48 19.02 14.94
CA ILE A 108 3.50 19.92 14.34
C ILE A 108 2.10 19.64 14.89
N SER A 109 1.70 18.36 14.93
CA SER A 109 0.42 17.92 15.47
C SER A 109 0.21 18.43 16.90
N ASN A 110 1.23 18.27 17.75
CA ASN A 110 1.21 18.74 19.15
C ASN A 110 1.12 20.27 19.27
N ARG A 111 1.88 21.03 18.47
CA ARG A 111 1.87 22.50 18.48
C ARG A 111 0.54 23.08 18.04
N PHE A 112 -0.12 22.48 17.07
CA PHE A 112 -1.43 22.92 16.59
C PHE A 112 -2.60 22.32 17.36
N HIS A 113 -2.34 21.50 18.38
CA HIS A 113 -3.37 20.78 19.15
C HIS A 113 -4.32 19.95 18.27
N ILE A 114 -3.79 19.40 17.16
CA ILE A 114 -4.52 18.50 16.28
C ILE A 114 -4.24 17.06 16.74
N SER A 115 -5.27 16.23 16.79
CA SER A 115 -5.05 14.81 17.08
C SER A 115 -4.05 14.21 16.08
N GLY A 116 -3.00 13.53 16.58
CA GLY A 116 -2.00 12.87 15.73
C GLY A 116 -2.62 11.92 14.70
N VAL A 117 -3.72 11.25 15.07
CA VAL A 117 -4.48 10.37 14.17
C VAL A 117 -5.11 11.16 13.01
N ILE A 118 -5.72 12.32 13.29
CA ILE A 118 -6.33 13.18 12.26
C ILE A 118 -5.24 13.77 11.36
N PHE A 119 -4.16 14.25 11.97
CA PHE A 119 -3.01 14.79 11.22
C PHE A 119 -2.39 13.71 10.31
N GLY A 120 -2.20 12.50 10.84
CA GLY A 120 -1.68 11.35 10.11
C GLY A 120 -2.58 10.94 8.94
N ALA A 121 -3.89 10.84 9.18
CA ALA A 121 -4.86 10.43 8.16
C ALA A 121 -5.10 11.48 7.06
N THR A 122 -4.69 12.73 7.26
CA THR A 122 -4.91 13.82 6.32
C THR A 122 -3.60 14.36 5.75
N ILE A 123 -2.90 15.17 6.51
CA ILE A 123 -1.71 15.91 6.04
C ILE A 123 -0.55 14.95 5.78
N LEU A 124 -0.22 14.10 6.75
CA LEU A 124 0.89 13.17 6.59
C LEU A 124 0.62 12.14 5.47
N ALA A 125 -0.61 11.62 5.40
CA ALA A 125 -1.01 10.72 4.32
C ALA A 125 -0.88 11.38 2.94
N ALA A 126 -1.29 12.64 2.78
CA ALA A 126 -1.13 13.37 1.53
C ALA A 126 0.34 13.55 1.13
N VAL A 127 1.21 13.89 2.09
CA VAL A 127 2.65 14.06 1.84
C VAL A 127 3.33 12.73 1.50
N THR A 128 3.03 11.67 2.23
CA THR A 128 3.61 10.33 1.97
C THR A 128 3.13 9.71 0.68
N SER A 129 1.99 10.15 0.13
CA SER A 129 1.47 9.70 -1.18
C SER A 129 2.04 10.47 -2.38
N LEU A 130 2.88 11.50 -2.18
CA LEU A 130 3.49 12.25 -3.29
C LEU A 130 4.35 11.39 -4.23
N PRO A 131 5.16 10.43 -3.76
CA PRO A 131 5.87 9.50 -4.63
C PRO A 131 4.94 8.72 -5.55
N GLU A 132 3.85 8.14 -5.02
CA GLU A 132 2.86 7.37 -5.78
C GLU A 132 2.12 8.25 -6.80
N ILE A 133 1.81 9.50 -6.44
CA ILE A 133 1.25 10.48 -7.38
C ILE A 133 2.23 10.75 -8.52
N SER A 134 3.52 10.92 -8.21
CA SER A 134 4.56 11.18 -9.20
C SER A 134 4.76 10.00 -10.16
N THR A 135 4.89 8.77 -9.62
CA THR A 135 5.04 7.54 -10.42
C THR A 135 3.77 7.25 -11.23
N GLY A 136 2.59 7.49 -10.65
CA GLY A 136 1.30 7.37 -11.33
C GLY A 136 1.16 8.32 -12.52
N ILE A 137 1.57 9.60 -12.38
CA ILE A 137 1.58 10.57 -13.48
C ILE A 137 2.57 10.14 -14.56
N ALA A 138 3.77 9.68 -14.18
CA ALA A 138 4.78 9.20 -15.12
C ALA A 138 4.27 8.00 -15.92
N SER A 139 3.68 7.01 -15.25
CA SER A 139 3.09 5.81 -15.86
C SER A 139 1.92 6.17 -16.79
N ALA A 140 1.08 7.14 -16.40
CA ALA A 140 -0.01 7.62 -17.24
C ALA A 140 0.50 8.30 -18.53
N LYS A 141 1.58 9.09 -18.45
CA LYS A 141 2.24 9.68 -19.64
C LYS A 141 2.79 8.60 -20.58
N LEU A 142 3.30 7.50 -20.04
CA LEU A 142 3.74 6.33 -20.80
C LEU A 142 2.57 5.47 -21.30
N LYS A 143 1.32 5.83 -20.95
CA LYS A 143 0.10 5.06 -21.24
C LYS A 143 0.10 3.65 -20.61
N ASP A 144 0.91 3.46 -19.59
CA ASP A 144 0.95 2.23 -18.79
C ASP A 144 0.13 2.42 -17.49
N TYR A 145 -1.18 2.40 -17.64
CA TYR A 145 -2.11 2.54 -16.51
C TYR A 145 -2.08 1.32 -15.56
N GLN A 146 -1.65 0.17 -16.06
CA GLN A 146 -1.51 -1.02 -15.22
C GLN A 146 -0.38 -0.83 -14.21
N MET A 147 0.77 -0.33 -14.65
CA MET A 147 1.90 -0.04 -13.79
C MET A 147 1.52 0.94 -12.68
N ALA A 148 0.79 2.04 -13.02
CA ALA A 148 0.34 3.00 -12.03
C ALA A 148 -0.52 2.39 -10.93
N VAL A 149 -1.41 1.47 -11.28
CA VAL A 149 -2.31 0.82 -10.31
C VAL A 149 -1.58 -0.25 -9.51
N SER A 150 -0.74 -1.07 -10.16
CA SER A 150 0.05 -2.10 -9.47
C SER A 150 1.05 -1.49 -8.48
N ASP A 151 1.60 -0.30 -8.76
CA ASP A 151 2.48 0.44 -7.86
C ASP A 151 1.75 0.75 -6.53
N ILE A 152 0.54 1.31 -6.63
CA ILE A 152 -0.26 1.65 -5.44
C ILE A 152 -0.71 0.39 -4.68
N ILE A 153 -1.29 -0.60 -5.37
CA ILE A 153 -1.83 -1.80 -4.71
C ILE A 153 -0.69 -2.65 -4.14
N GLY A 154 0.40 -2.81 -4.88
CA GLY A 154 1.56 -3.60 -4.46
C GLY A 154 2.27 -2.99 -3.25
N GLY A 155 2.46 -1.66 -3.24
CA GLY A 155 2.98 -0.92 -2.10
C GLY A 155 2.12 -1.12 -0.85
N ASN A 156 0.81 -0.90 -0.97
CA ASN A 156 -0.13 -1.10 0.14
C ASN A 156 -0.19 -2.55 0.63
N ALA A 157 0.01 -3.54 -0.23
CA ALA A 157 0.08 -4.95 0.17
C ALA A 157 1.37 -5.30 0.94
N PHE A 158 2.44 -4.53 0.71
CA PHE A 158 3.71 -4.70 1.42
C PHE A 158 3.71 -4.07 2.83
N LEU A 159 3.01 -2.94 3.02
CA LEU A 159 3.02 -2.22 4.30
C LEU A 159 2.69 -3.10 5.51
N PRO A 160 1.65 -3.99 5.49
CA PRO A 160 1.38 -4.86 6.63
C PRO A 160 2.49 -5.88 6.93
N VAL A 161 3.36 -6.20 5.97
CA VAL A 161 4.54 -7.06 6.21
C VAL A 161 5.54 -6.37 7.14
N LEU A 162 5.57 -5.03 7.12
CA LEU A 162 6.42 -4.24 8.02
C LEU A 162 6.02 -4.38 9.50
N LEU A 163 4.81 -4.82 9.81
CA LEU A 163 4.41 -5.16 11.18
C LEU A 163 5.31 -6.24 11.76
N LEU A 164 5.63 -7.27 10.97
CA LEU A 164 6.58 -8.32 11.38
C LEU A 164 7.97 -7.73 11.66
N VAL A 165 8.48 -6.91 10.73
CA VAL A 165 9.80 -6.29 10.89
C VAL A 165 9.83 -5.40 12.13
N GLY A 166 8.80 -4.59 12.31
CA GLY A 166 8.66 -3.73 13.47
C GLY A 166 8.56 -4.51 14.78
N SER A 167 7.83 -5.62 14.81
CA SER A 167 7.73 -6.49 16.01
C SER A 167 9.07 -7.13 16.39
N ILE A 168 9.85 -7.56 15.40
CA ILE A 168 11.19 -8.10 15.63
C ILE A 168 12.13 -7.03 16.22
N ILE A 169 12.09 -5.81 15.68
CA ILE A 169 12.97 -4.71 16.10
C ILE A 169 12.55 -4.16 17.46
N SER A 170 11.25 -3.98 17.71
CA SER A 170 10.72 -3.41 18.97
C SER A 170 10.74 -4.40 20.15
N GLY A 171 10.92 -5.69 19.89
CA GLY A 171 10.90 -6.72 20.90
C GLY A 171 9.49 -7.10 21.39
N THR A 172 8.45 -6.53 20.80
CA THR A 172 7.04 -6.78 21.15
C THR A 172 6.18 -6.82 19.89
N SER A 173 5.14 -7.67 19.87
CA SER A 173 4.25 -7.76 18.70
C SER A 173 3.43 -6.48 18.51
N ILE A 174 3.61 -5.83 17.36
CA ILE A 174 2.89 -4.62 16.99
C ILE A 174 1.40 -4.90 16.79
N ILE A 175 1.03 -6.08 16.28
CA ILE A 175 -0.39 -6.44 16.12
C ILE A 175 -1.14 -6.40 17.46
N LYS A 176 -0.49 -6.75 18.56
CA LYS A 176 -1.11 -6.66 19.89
C LYS A 176 -1.41 -5.22 20.31
N SER A 177 -0.63 -4.26 19.87
CA SER A 177 -0.78 -2.82 20.19
C SER A 177 -1.76 -2.08 19.28
N ILE A 178 -2.24 -2.69 18.19
CA ILE A 178 -3.24 -2.11 17.29
C ILE A 178 -4.48 -1.66 18.05
N GLY A 179 -4.86 -0.39 17.89
CA GLY A 179 -6.02 0.22 18.53
C GLY A 179 -7.31 0.16 17.70
N PRO A 180 -8.45 0.58 18.24
CA PRO A 180 -9.72 0.63 17.53
C PRO A 180 -9.67 1.50 16.25
N THR A 181 -8.90 2.58 16.28
CA THR A 181 -8.71 3.50 15.16
C THR A 181 -7.97 2.83 13.99
N ASP A 182 -6.96 2.00 14.29
CA ASP A 182 -6.19 1.27 13.28
C ASP A 182 -7.07 0.22 12.60
N ILE A 183 -7.94 -0.46 13.38
CA ILE A 183 -8.94 -1.39 12.87
C ILE A 183 -9.91 -0.66 11.93
N TYR A 184 -10.37 0.53 12.36
CA TYR A 184 -11.27 1.34 11.53
C TYR A 184 -10.64 1.70 10.18
N PHE A 185 -9.39 2.18 10.17
CA PHE A 185 -8.67 2.47 8.93
C PHE A 185 -8.43 1.23 8.08
N THR A 186 -8.11 0.11 8.71
CA THR A 186 -7.92 -1.16 7.99
C THR A 186 -9.23 -1.60 7.31
N CYS A 187 -10.37 -1.50 8.00
CA CYS A 187 -11.70 -1.77 7.42
C CYS A 187 -12.03 -0.79 6.29
N LEU A 188 -11.73 0.50 6.45
CA LEU A 188 -11.94 1.51 5.42
C LEU A 188 -11.06 1.21 4.19
N ALA A 189 -9.81 0.82 4.37
CA ALA A 189 -8.91 0.43 3.28
C ALA A 189 -9.43 -0.80 2.51
N ILE A 190 -9.95 -1.81 3.21
CA ILE A 190 -10.60 -2.99 2.60
C ILE A 190 -11.79 -2.55 1.75
N LEU A 191 -12.65 -1.68 2.30
CA LEU A 191 -13.83 -1.18 1.62
C LEU A 191 -13.47 -0.39 0.35
N LEU A 192 -12.53 0.55 0.44
CA LEU A 192 -12.06 1.35 -0.69
C LEU A 192 -11.42 0.49 -1.78
N THR A 193 -10.60 -0.48 -1.39
CA THR A 193 -10.00 -1.45 -2.33
C THR A 193 -11.08 -2.29 -3.00
N GLY A 194 -12.10 -2.75 -2.25
CA GLY A 194 -13.23 -3.49 -2.80
C GLY A 194 -14.02 -2.69 -3.82
N ILE A 195 -14.35 -1.43 -3.53
CA ILE A 195 -15.04 -0.52 -4.47
C ILE A 195 -14.20 -0.35 -5.74
N TYR A 196 -12.88 -0.15 -5.58
CA TYR A 196 -11.97 -0.01 -6.71
C TYR A 196 -11.95 -1.27 -7.60
N LEU A 197 -11.86 -2.46 -7.00
CA LEU A 197 -11.89 -3.72 -7.74
C LEU A 197 -13.21 -3.93 -8.49
N VAL A 198 -14.33 -3.60 -7.86
CA VAL A 198 -15.65 -3.64 -8.53
C VAL A 198 -15.66 -2.69 -9.73
N GLY A 199 -15.15 -1.47 -9.58
CA GLY A 199 -15.02 -0.51 -10.68
C GLY A 199 -14.18 -1.04 -11.84
N LEU A 200 -13.05 -1.71 -11.54
CA LEU A 200 -12.20 -2.35 -12.56
C LEU A 200 -12.91 -3.49 -13.32
N ILE A 201 -13.76 -4.25 -12.62
CA ILE A 201 -14.50 -5.38 -13.20
C ILE A 201 -15.68 -4.88 -14.04
N VAL A 202 -16.47 -3.97 -13.51
CA VAL A 202 -17.70 -3.45 -14.16
C VAL A 202 -17.38 -2.59 -15.37
N LYS A 203 -16.19 -1.94 -15.41
CA LYS A 203 -15.74 -1.10 -16.54
C LYS A 203 -16.76 -0.09 -17.02
N SER A 204 -17.41 0.61 -16.09
CA SER A 204 -18.43 1.61 -16.43
C SER A 204 -17.87 2.63 -17.44
N LYS A 205 -18.62 2.87 -18.53
CA LYS A 205 -18.28 3.88 -19.55
C LYS A 205 -18.72 5.29 -19.14
N HIS A 206 -19.54 5.40 -18.12
CA HIS A 206 -20.07 6.68 -17.67
C HIS A 206 -19.04 7.40 -16.81
N GLN A 207 -18.91 8.69 -17.06
CA GLN A 207 -18.00 9.57 -16.32
C GLN A 207 -18.81 10.73 -15.73
N TYR A 208 -18.50 11.08 -14.48
CA TYR A 208 -18.99 12.29 -13.83
C TYR A 208 -17.78 13.18 -13.52
N LEU A 209 -17.80 14.46 -13.91
CA LEU A 209 -16.66 15.39 -13.77
C LEU A 209 -15.33 14.87 -14.32
N ARG A 210 -15.35 14.09 -15.41
CA ARG A 210 -14.18 13.40 -16.01
C ARG A 210 -13.58 12.28 -15.15
N LEU A 211 -14.21 11.92 -14.02
CA LEU A 211 -13.88 10.78 -13.16
C LEU A 211 -14.82 9.63 -13.47
N GLY A 212 -14.34 8.40 -13.38
CA GLY A 212 -15.23 7.23 -13.38
C GLY A 212 -16.13 7.22 -12.15
N TYR A 213 -17.29 6.61 -12.21
CA TYR A 213 -18.18 6.47 -11.05
C TYR A 213 -17.51 5.76 -9.88
N ASP A 214 -16.62 4.82 -10.16
CA ASP A 214 -15.77 4.13 -9.19
C ASP A 214 -14.86 5.09 -8.43
N SER A 215 -14.17 5.97 -9.13
CA SER A 215 -13.27 6.97 -8.51
C SER A 215 -14.06 7.98 -7.68
N PHE A 216 -15.25 8.38 -8.13
CA PHE A 216 -16.14 9.27 -7.37
C PHE A 216 -16.66 8.58 -6.11
N ALA A 217 -17.07 7.30 -6.21
CA ALA A 217 -17.50 6.52 -5.07
C ALA A 217 -16.40 6.36 -4.02
N ILE A 218 -15.15 6.07 -4.45
CA ILE A 218 -13.98 5.98 -3.57
C ILE A 218 -13.77 7.30 -2.82
N LEU A 219 -13.79 8.44 -3.54
CA LEU A 219 -13.62 9.76 -2.93
C LEU A 219 -14.71 10.05 -1.89
N MET A 220 -15.96 9.76 -2.21
CA MET A 220 -17.09 9.96 -1.29
C MET A 220 -16.95 9.08 -0.03
N VAL A 221 -16.66 7.80 -0.21
CA VAL A 221 -16.48 6.87 0.92
C VAL A 221 -15.26 7.25 1.76
N TYR A 222 -14.17 7.73 1.15
CA TYR A 222 -13.01 8.22 1.87
C TYR A 222 -13.35 9.45 2.74
N VAL A 223 -14.03 10.44 2.16
CA VAL A 223 -14.45 11.64 2.90
C VAL A 223 -15.40 11.29 4.05
N LEU A 224 -16.39 10.42 3.80
CA LEU A 224 -17.29 9.92 4.85
C LEU A 224 -16.54 9.13 5.93
N GLY A 225 -15.53 8.36 5.53
CA GLY A 225 -14.64 7.65 6.46
C GLY A 225 -13.84 8.61 7.34
N LEU A 226 -13.30 9.69 6.78
CA LEU A 226 -12.62 10.72 7.59
C LEU A 226 -13.59 11.43 8.56
N LEU A 227 -14.81 11.72 8.12
CA LEU A 227 -15.84 12.30 9.02
C LEU A 227 -16.22 11.34 10.14
N GLY A 228 -16.33 10.03 9.84
CA GLY A 228 -16.55 8.99 10.85
C GLY A 228 -15.42 8.90 11.90
N LEU A 229 -14.16 9.13 11.45
CA LEU A 229 -13.01 9.17 12.36
C LEU A 229 -13.13 10.27 13.43
N LEU A 230 -13.64 11.45 13.05
CA LEU A 230 -13.87 12.55 13.99
C LEU A 230 -14.81 12.16 15.14
N TYR A 231 -15.64 11.14 14.94
CA TYR A 231 -16.56 10.61 15.94
C TYR A 231 -15.90 9.58 16.86
N ILE A 232 -14.89 8.85 16.35
CA ILE A 232 -14.18 7.78 17.11
C ILE A 232 -13.07 8.38 17.99
N VAL A 233 -12.44 9.47 17.55
CA VAL A 233 -11.30 10.12 18.23
C VAL A 233 -11.74 11.09 19.33
N LYS A 234 -13.07 11.26 19.52
CA LYS A 234 -13.61 11.95 20.70
C LYS A 234 -13.49 11.09 21.95
#